data_1fdd1d460bf41b48ad57351d217ee455
#
_entry.id   1fdd1d460bf41b48ad57351d217ee455
#
_cell.length_a   1.000
_cell.length_b   1.000
_cell.length_c   1.000
_cell.angle_alpha   90.00
_cell.angle_beta   90.00
_cell.angle_gamma   90.00
#
_symmetry.space_group_name_H-M   'P 1'
#
loop_
_entity.id
_entity.type
_entity.pdbx_description
1 polymer ?
#
loop_
_entity_poly.entity_id
_entity_poly.type
_entity_poly.pdbx_seq_one_letter_code
_entity_poly.pdbx_strand_id
1 'polypeptide(L)'
;MFASIKDYLQKKVTFSTERPVVAAYDIWSDSYDAQPGNLMLDLDEVIFSSLVKDIHLQNKNIADIGCGTGRHWPKLYERSPKTLTGYDVSTGMLKELEKKFPSAIIRHITDNLLTEIKTASLDCIISTLTIAHIKNVEEAIASWARILKNDGDMIITDFHPGLLASGGKRSFRHENKNYVVKNYVHPVDEVKNIFIKYGFKIIKLEERFIDESVRSYYENGQAMDVFQKYKGMPVIYGLYLKKQDGSE
;
A
#
# COMPACT_ATOMS: atom_id res chain seq x y z
N MET A 1 -22.12 -0.34 -3.67
CA MET A 1 -22.36 0.93 -4.41
C MET A 1 -21.01 1.62 -4.49
N PHE A 2 -20.50 1.76 -5.71
CA PHE A 2 -19.11 2.15 -6.00
C PHE A 2 -18.78 3.55 -5.47
N ALA A 3 -17.70 3.68 -4.69
CA ALA A 3 -17.01 4.97 -4.64
C ALA A 3 -16.46 5.18 -6.05
N SER A 4 -17.10 6.03 -6.81
CA SER A 4 -16.79 6.29 -8.20
C SER A 4 -15.40 6.94 -8.28
N ILE A 5 -14.61 6.62 -9.31
CA ILE A 5 -13.41 7.38 -9.69
C ILE A 5 -13.72 8.89 -9.68
N LYS A 6 -14.95 9.25 -9.97
CA LYS A 6 -15.49 10.60 -9.91
C LYS A 6 -15.41 11.20 -8.50
N ASP A 7 -15.72 10.43 -7.45
CA ASP A 7 -15.61 10.87 -6.05
C ASP A 7 -14.13 10.97 -5.62
N TYR A 8 -13.27 10.16 -6.23
CA TYR A 8 -11.84 10.15 -5.99
C TYR A 8 -11.10 11.36 -6.58
N LEU A 9 -11.54 11.84 -7.75
CA LEU A 9 -10.84 12.85 -8.52
C LEU A 9 -11.61 14.19 -8.70
N GLN A 10 -12.89 14.27 -8.35
CA GLN A 10 -13.65 15.52 -8.45
C GLN A 10 -13.69 16.33 -7.16
N LYS A 11 -13.31 17.60 -7.26
CA LYS A 11 -13.65 18.70 -6.33
C LYS A 11 -15.15 19.05 -6.34
N LYS A 12 -16.08 18.11 -6.45
CA LYS A 12 -17.46 18.44 -6.15
C LYS A 12 -17.62 18.42 -4.64
N VAL A 13 -18.08 19.53 -4.10
CA VAL A 13 -18.45 19.80 -2.71
C VAL A 13 -19.59 18.86 -2.30
N THR A 14 -19.26 17.58 -2.15
CA THR A 14 -19.93 16.74 -1.19
C THR A 14 -19.08 16.87 0.07
N PHE A 15 -19.70 17.25 1.18
CA PHE A 15 -19.01 17.38 2.46
C PHE A 15 -18.25 16.09 2.74
N SER A 16 -16.96 16.07 2.38
CA SER A 16 -16.07 14.96 2.68
C SER A 16 -15.37 15.25 3.99
N THR A 17 -15.51 14.38 4.95
CA THR A 17 -14.83 14.53 6.25
C THR A 17 -13.48 13.81 6.15
N GLU A 18 -12.39 14.59 6.23
CA GLU A 18 -11.06 14.01 6.40
C GLU A 18 -10.96 13.33 7.77
N ARG A 19 -10.42 12.13 7.79
CA ARG A 19 -10.21 11.34 9.00
C ARG A 19 -8.75 10.93 9.15
N PRO A 20 -8.25 10.86 10.40
CA PRO A 20 -7.00 10.18 10.70
C PRO A 20 -7.03 8.75 10.15
N VAL A 21 -5.87 8.23 9.77
CA VAL A 21 -5.70 6.94 9.10
C VAL A 21 -6.44 5.82 9.82
N VAL A 22 -6.18 5.62 11.12
CA VAL A 22 -6.79 4.56 11.94
C VAL A 22 -8.32 4.64 11.89
N ALA A 23 -8.88 5.81 12.22
CA ALA A 23 -10.32 6.00 12.26
C ALA A 23 -10.99 5.82 10.88
N ALA A 24 -10.30 6.20 9.80
CA ALA A 24 -10.80 6.01 8.44
C ALA A 24 -10.85 4.53 8.07
N TYR A 25 -9.78 3.78 8.33
CA TYR A 25 -9.71 2.36 7.99
C TYR A 25 -10.59 1.49 8.89
N ASP A 26 -10.77 1.84 10.16
CA ASP A 26 -11.73 1.15 11.03
C ASP A 26 -13.17 1.29 10.52
N ILE A 27 -13.55 2.49 10.01
CA ILE A 27 -14.86 2.69 9.37
C ILE A 27 -14.96 1.92 8.03
N TRP A 28 -13.86 1.85 7.28
CA TRP A 28 -13.87 1.27 5.94
C TRP A 28 -13.78 -0.26 5.92
N SER A 29 -13.28 -0.87 6.99
CA SER A 29 -12.89 -2.29 7.07
C SER A 29 -13.97 -3.25 6.57
N ASP A 30 -15.22 -3.09 7.00
CA ASP A 30 -16.32 -3.99 6.66
C ASP A 30 -16.63 -4.05 5.15
N SER A 31 -16.30 -3.00 4.39
CA SER A 31 -16.58 -2.89 2.95
C SER A 31 -15.33 -2.78 2.09
N TYR A 32 -14.14 -2.85 2.69
CA TYR A 32 -12.88 -2.61 1.99
C TYR A 32 -12.64 -3.57 0.83
N ASP A 33 -12.89 -4.85 1.03
CA ASP A 33 -12.71 -5.87 -0.01
C ASP A 33 -13.89 -5.94 -1.00
N ALA A 34 -15.05 -5.36 -0.66
CA ALA A 34 -16.25 -5.38 -1.50
C ALA A 34 -16.30 -4.19 -2.47
N GLN A 35 -15.21 -3.94 -3.20
CA GLN A 35 -15.07 -2.83 -4.15
C GLN A 35 -14.62 -3.31 -5.54
N PRO A 36 -15.44 -4.09 -6.24
CA PRO A 36 -15.11 -4.51 -7.60
C PRO A 36 -14.96 -3.29 -8.52
N GLY A 37 -13.91 -3.28 -9.34
CA GLY A 37 -13.59 -2.15 -10.23
C GLY A 37 -12.99 -0.94 -9.51
N ASN A 38 -12.38 -1.14 -8.35
CA ASN A 38 -11.56 -0.10 -7.73
C ASN A 38 -10.19 -0.05 -8.43
N LEU A 39 -10.02 0.97 -9.29
CA LEU A 39 -8.82 1.14 -10.10
C LEU A 39 -7.51 1.00 -9.29
N MET A 40 -7.46 1.58 -8.09
CA MET A 40 -6.23 1.55 -7.29
C MET A 40 -5.90 0.15 -6.79
N LEU A 41 -6.91 -0.60 -6.32
CA LEU A 41 -6.71 -1.96 -5.86
C LEU A 41 -6.34 -2.90 -7.01
N ASP A 42 -6.94 -2.68 -8.18
CA ASP A 42 -6.65 -3.49 -9.38
C ASP A 42 -5.25 -3.20 -9.92
N LEU A 43 -4.82 -1.93 -9.95
CA LEU A 43 -3.47 -1.55 -10.37
C LEU A 43 -2.41 -2.02 -9.35
N ASP A 44 -2.70 -1.92 -8.06
CA ASP A 44 -1.81 -2.44 -7.01
C ASP A 44 -1.63 -3.95 -7.14
N GLU A 45 -2.69 -4.68 -7.44
CA GLU A 45 -2.67 -6.11 -7.69
C GLU A 45 -1.74 -6.47 -8.88
N VAL A 46 -1.80 -5.70 -9.96
CA VAL A 46 -0.95 -5.89 -11.15
C VAL A 46 0.52 -5.63 -10.82
N ILE A 47 0.83 -4.50 -10.15
CA ILE A 47 2.21 -4.15 -9.78
C ILE A 47 2.76 -5.15 -8.77
N PHE A 48 2.02 -5.44 -7.69
CA PHE A 48 2.45 -6.40 -6.68
C PHE A 48 2.77 -7.76 -7.30
N SER A 49 1.88 -8.28 -8.16
CA SER A 49 2.09 -9.56 -8.84
C SER A 49 3.33 -9.55 -9.73
N SER A 50 3.63 -8.42 -10.38
CA SER A 50 4.85 -8.28 -11.19
C SER A 50 6.11 -8.23 -10.34
N LEU A 51 6.07 -7.58 -9.17
CA LEU A 51 7.24 -7.45 -8.31
C LEU A 51 7.53 -8.73 -7.54
N VAL A 52 6.50 -9.40 -7.02
CA VAL A 52 6.67 -10.59 -6.16
C VAL A 52 7.09 -11.83 -6.92
N LYS A 53 6.87 -11.90 -8.24
CA LYS A 53 7.20 -13.11 -9.04
C LYS A 53 8.70 -13.44 -9.03
N ASP A 54 9.54 -12.42 -8.93
CA ASP A 54 11.00 -12.53 -9.00
C ASP A 54 11.65 -12.81 -7.63
N ILE A 55 10.83 -12.92 -6.55
CA ILE A 55 11.29 -13.13 -5.19
C ILE A 55 11.02 -14.57 -4.73
N HIS A 56 12.04 -15.20 -4.15
CA HIS A 56 11.91 -16.51 -3.54
C HIS A 56 11.43 -16.38 -2.09
N LEU A 57 10.16 -16.73 -1.84
CA LEU A 57 9.51 -16.59 -0.53
C LEU A 57 9.40 -17.90 0.26
N GLN A 58 9.71 -19.05 -0.35
CA GLN A 58 9.62 -20.36 0.30
C GLN A 58 10.54 -20.41 1.53
N ASN A 59 10.00 -20.88 2.66
CA ASN A 59 10.70 -20.98 3.94
C ASN A 59 11.24 -19.64 4.49
N LYS A 60 10.71 -18.49 4.05
CA LYS A 60 11.10 -17.15 4.51
C LYS A 60 10.21 -16.64 5.62
N ASN A 61 10.77 -15.82 6.51
CA ASN A 61 10.02 -15.04 7.50
C ASN A 61 9.62 -13.72 6.87
N ILE A 62 8.32 -13.51 6.70
CA ILE A 62 7.75 -12.36 6.00
C ILE A 62 6.98 -11.48 6.99
N ALA A 63 7.20 -10.17 6.93
CA ALA A 63 6.33 -9.17 7.54
C ALA A 63 5.55 -8.44 6.44
N ASP A 64 4.22 -8.32 6.65
CA ASP A 64 3.34 -7.47 5.86
C ASP A 64 2.95 -6.27 6.72
N ILE A 65 3.53 -5.09 6.43
CA ILE A 65 3.39 -3.87 7.23
C ILE A 65 2.33 -2.97 6.58
N GLY A 66 1.27 -2.67 7.34
CA GLY A 66 0.04 -2.10 6.80
C GLY A 66 -0.75 -3.18 6.05
N CYS A 67 -0.83 -4.38 6.61
CA CYS A 67 -1.40 -5.55 5.95
C CYS A 67 -2.90 -5.43 5.63
N GLY A 68 -3.60 -4.51 6.28
CA GLY A 68 -5.02 -4.29 6.10
C GLY A 68 -5.82 -5.58 6.28
N THR A 69 -6.65 -5.89 5.31
CA THR A 69 -7.46 -7.12 5.27
C THR A 69 -6.71 -8.34 4.70
N GLY A 70 -5.41 -8.24 4.44
CA GLY A 70 -4.60 -9.33 3.89
C GLY A 70 -4.91 -9.64 2.42
N ARG A 71 -5.16 -8.62 1.60
CA ARG A 71 -5.58 -8.78 0.20
C ARG A 71 -4.59 -9.60 -0.64
N HIS A 72 -3.29 -9.47 -0.41
CA HIS A 72 -2.25 -10.23 -1.11
C HIS A 72 -1.88 -11.58 -0.46
N TRP A 73 -2.43 -11.89 0.71
CA TRP A 73 -2.08 -13.09 1.48
C TRP A 73 -2.30 -14.41 0.75
N PRO A 74 -3.37 -14.59 -0.07
CA PRO A 74 -3.51 -15.82 -0.86
C PRO A 74 -2.25 -16.11 -1.70
N LYS A 75 -1.74 -15.09 -2.42
CA LYS A 75 -0.53 -15.22 -3.25
C LYS A 75 0.74 -15.46 -2.44
N LEU A 76 0.81 -14.91 -1.24
CA LEU A 76 1.95 -15.13 -0.35
C LEU A 76 1.93 -16.54 0.23
N TYR A 77 0.78 -17.06 0.63
CA TYR A 77 0.65 -18.45 1.11
C TYR A 77 0.94 -19.49 0.02
N GLU A 78 0.56 -19.25 -1.22
CA GLU A 78 0.92 -20.11 -2.37
C GLU A 78 2.44 -20.30 -2.51
N ARG A 79 3.23 -19.37 -1.99
CA ARG A 79 4.70 -19.43 -2.01
C ARG A 79 5.32 -20.10 -0.80
N SER A 80 4.50 -20.70 0.09
CA SER A 80 4.94 -21.50 1.24
C SER A 80 5.95 -20.78 2.14
N PRO A 81 5.67 -19.59 2.66
CA PRO A 81 6.56 -18.91 3.60
C PRO A 81 6.69 -19.71 4.90
N LYS A 82 7.80 -19.53 5.62
CA LYS A 82 7.96 -20.09 6.96
C LYS A 82 7.03 -19.42 7.95
N THR A 83 6.98 -18.10 7.91
CA THR A 83 6.03 -17.28 8.68
C THR A 83 5.56 -16.13 7.81
N LEU A 84 4.29 -15.77 7.94
CA LEU A 84 3.71 -14.54 7.43
C LEU A 84 3.04 -13.83 8.61
N THR A 85 3.56 -12.67 9.00
CA THR A 85 3.02 -11.88 10.10
C THR A 85 2.53 -10.54 9.58
N GLY A 86 1.27 -10.24 9.84
CA GLY A 86 0.66 -8.95 9.49
C GLY A 86 0.76 -7.95 10.62
N TYR A 87 1.06 -6.72 10.27
CA TYR A 87 1.12 -5.57 11.18
C TYR A 87 0.21 -4.46 10.63
N ASP A 88 -0.73 -3.99 11.44
CA ASP A 88 -1.60 -2.87 11.04
C ASP A 88 -1.99 -2.01 12.24
N VAL A 89 -2.28 -0.73 11.98
CA VAL A 89 -2.75 0.24 12.98
C VAL A 89 -4.28 0.20 13.16
N SER A 90 -5.02 -0.41 12.22
CA SER A 90 -6.48 -0.52 12.25
C SER A 90 -6.90 -1.87 12.80
N THR A 91 -7.57 -1.84 13.94
CA THR A 91 -8.16 -3.05 14.53
C THR A 91 -9.32 -3.60 13.70
N GLY A 92 -10.03 -2.73 12.99
CA GLY A 92 -11.09 -3.12 12.05
C GLY A 92 -10.53 -3.95 10.90
N MET A 93 -9.45 -3.48 10.27
CA MET A 93 -8.78 -4.21 9.19
C MET A 93 -8.26 -5.58 9.64
N LEU A 94 -7.61 -5.64 10.82
CA LEU A 94 -7.09 -6.89 11.36
C LEU A 94 -8.20 -7.90 11.65
N LYS A 95 -9.37 -7.47 12.12
CA LYS A 95 -10.54 -8.34 12.31
C LYS A 95 -11.02 -8.94 10.99
N GLU A 96 -11.06 -8.17 9.91
CA GLU A 96 -11.43 -8.69 8.59
C GLU A 96 -10.38 -9.68 8.05
N LEU A 97 -9.10 -9.41 8.28
CA LEU A 97 -8.03 -10.35 7.96
C LEU A 97 -8.19 -11.66 8.71
N GLU A 98 -8.43 -11.60 10.02
CA GLU A 98 -8.60 -12.78 10.89
C GLU A 98 -9.81 -13.63 10.50
N LYS A 99 -10.93 -13.01 10.07
CA LYS A 99 -12.09 -13.73 9.52
C LYS A 99 -11.73 -14.54 8.27
N LYS A 100 -10.89 -13.98 7.38
CA LYS A 100 -10.44 -14.66 6.15
C LYS A 100 -9.39 -15.74 6.41
N PHE A 101 -8.52 -15.49 7.37
CA PHE A 101 -7.38 -16.34 7.73
C PHE A 101 -7.35 -16.60 9.25
N PRO A 102 -8.16 -17.53 9.78
CA PRO A 102 -8.29 -17.74 11.23
C PRO A 102 -6.98 -18.14 11.94
N SER A 103 -6.01 -18.68 11.22
CA SER A 103 -4.68 -19.05 11.73
C SER A 103 -3.61 -17.98 11.49
N ALA A 104 -4.00 -16.77 11.04
CA ALA A 104 -3.09 -15.69 10.77
C ALA A 104 -2.32 -15.24 12.01
N ILE A 105 -1.04 -14.95 11.85
CA ILE A 105 -0.25 -14.25 12.86
C ILE A 105 -0.39 -12.76 12.58
N ILE A 106 -1.13 -12.05 13.42
CA ILE A 106 -1.34 -10.61 13.30
C ILE A 106 -0.90 -9.86 14.54
N ARG A 107 -0.52 -8.61 14.38
CA ARG A 107 -0.10 -7.71 15.44
C ARG A 107 -0.71 -6.32 15.20
N HIS A 108 -1.50 -5.85 16.14
CA HIS A 108 -1.90 -4.46 16.18
C HIS A 108 -0.71 -3.61 16.61
N ILE A 109 -0.39 -2.57 15.85
CA ILE A 109 0.69 -1.63 16.10
C ILE A 109 0.13 -0.22 16.28
N THR A 110 0.86 0.65 16.98
CA THR A 110 0.47 2.05 17.19
C THR A 110 1.26 3.01 16.29
N ASP A 111 2.38 2.53 15.75
CA ASP A 111 3.25 3.25 14.83
C ASP A 111 3.95 2.25 13.87
N ASN A 112 4.77 2.78 12.96
CA ASN A 112 5.48 1.98 11.97
C ASN A 112 6.94 1.70 12.35
N LEU A 113 7.34 1.90 13.61
CA LEU A 113 8.73 1.73 14.04
C LEU A 113 9.07 0.28 14.40
N LEU A 114 8.06 -0.53 14.79
CA LEU A 114 8.23 -1.98 15.03
C LEU A 114 9.43 -2.28 15.95
N THR A 115 9.56 -1.51 17.03
CA THR A 115 10.72 -1.55 17.93
C THR A 115 10.89 -2.90 18.64
N GLU A 116 9.80 -3.65 18.81
CA GLU A 116 9.77 -4.98 19.42
C GLU A 116 10.33 -6.08 18.51
N ILE A 117 10.47 -5.82 17.20
CA ILE A 117 11.01 -6.81 16.27
C ILE A 117 12.55 -6.80 16.34
N LYS A 118 13.11 -7.99 16.49
CA LYS A 118 14.55 -8.19 16.53
C LYS A 118 15.23 -7.73 15.24
N THR A 119 16.37 -7.06 15.38
CA THR A 119 17.23 -6.67 14.26
C THR A 119 17.59 -7.87 13.40
N ALA A 120 17.58 -7.69 12.06
CA ALA A 120 17.97 -8.70 11.07
C ALA A 120 17.26 -10.05 11.26
N SER A 121 15.96 -10.04 11.54
CA SER A 121 15.18 -11.26 11.78
C SER A 121 14.23 -11.65 10.64
N LEU A 122 13.90 -10.72 9.75
CA LEU A 122 13.00 -10.92 8.63
C LEU A 122 13.77 -11.14 7.33
N ASP A 123 13.25 -12.02 6.50
CA ASP A 123 13.80 -12.29 5.16
C ASP A 123 13.15 -11.43 4.08
N CYS A 124 11.89 -11.04 4.29
CA CYS A 124 11.15 -10.18 3.37
C CYS A 124 10.21 -9.24 4.11
N ILE A 125 10.08 -8.02 3.63
CA ILE A 125 9.07 -7.05 4.05
C ILE A 125 8.21 -6.69 2.85
N ILE A 126 6.89 -6.67 3.08
CA ILE A 126 5.89 -6.21 2.12
C ILE A 126 5.15 -5.04 2.78
N SER A 127 4.92 -3.98 2.02
CA SER A 127 4.10 -2.85 2.47
C SER A 127 3.39 -2.24 1.27
N THR A 128 2.10 -2.46 1.17
CA THR A 128 1.30 -2.02 0.03
C THR A 128 0.28 -0.95 0.43
N LEU A 129 0.22 0.14 -0.35
CA LEU A 129 -0.70 1.27 -0.14
C LEU A 129 -0.62 1.88 1.29
N THR A 130 0.61 1.97 1.85
CA THR A 130 0.84 2.33 3.25
C THR A 130 1.69 3.59 3.42
N ILE A 131 2.72 3.80 2.59
CA ILE A 131 3.70 4.89 2.76
C ILE A 131 3.03 6.26 2.78
N ALA A 132 2.04 6.49 1.91
CA ALA A 132 1.30 7.76 1.87
C ALA A 132 0.54 8.07 3.19
N HIS A 133 0.42 7.11 4.09
CA HIS A 133 -0.22 7.29 5.39
C HIS A 133 0.76 7.55 6.53
N ILE A 134 2.06 7.43 6.28
CA ILE A 134 3.12 7.59 7.27
C ILE A 134 3.67 9.02 7.20
N LYS A 135 3.56 9.78 8.29
CA LYS A 135 4.07 11.16 8.33
C LYS A 135 5.59 11.21 8.26
N ASN A 136 6.26 10.42 9.10
CA ASN A 136 7.72 10.37 9.23
C ASN A 136 8.24 9.13 8.49
N VAL A 137 8.19 9.15 7.17
CA VAL A 137 8.50 7.99 6.33
C VAL A 137 9.96 7.55 6.49
N GLU A 138 10.89 8.47 6.72
CA GLU A 138 12.29 8.15 6.91
C GLU A 138 12.53 7.32 8.19
N GLU A 139 11.90 7.67 9.31
CA GLU A 139 11.99 6.90 10.54
C GLU A 139 11.42 5.48 10.38
N ALA A 140 10.30 5.35 9.66
CA ALA A 140 9.72 4.05 9.35
C ALA A 140 10.68 3.21 8.49
N ILE A 141 11.22 3.76 7.41
CA ILE A 141 12.16 3.06 6.53
C ILE A 141 13.43 2.66 7.28
N ALA A 142 13.96 3.53 8.14
CA ALA A 142 15.12 3.21 8.99
C ALA A 142 14.84 2.00 9.89
N SER A 143 13.66 1.94 10.49
CA SER A 143 13.25 0.81 11.33
C SER A 143 13.04 -0.47 10.50
N TRP A 144 12.43 -0.36 9.32
CA TRP A 144 12.26 -1.50 8.42
C TRP A 144 13.60 -2.05 7.93
N ALA A 145 14.57 -1.16 7.64
CA ALA A 145 15.94 -1.55 7.33
C ALA A 145 16.59 -2.30 8.49
N ARG A 146 16.37 -1.87 9.73
CA ARG A 146 16.92 -2.54 10.92
C ARG A 146 16.44 -3.98 11.08
N ILE A 147 15.14 -4.22 10.89
CA ILE A 147 14.53 -5.55 11.11
C ILE A 147 14.74 -6.51 9.95
N LEU A 148 15.00 -6.02 8.74
CA LEU A 148 15.29 -6.83 7.56
C LEU A 148 16.76 -7.33 7.61
N LYS A 149 16.97 -8.59 7.28
CA LYS A 149 18.30 -9.17 7.11
C LYS A 149 19.04 -8.53 5.94
N ASN A 150 20.36 -8.62 5.95
CA ASN A 150 21.16 -8.43 4.76
C ASN A 150 20.69 -9.42 3.67
N ASP A 151 20.76 -9.05 2.41
CA ASP A 151 20.17 -9.78 1.30
C ASP A 151 18.65 -10.04 1.40
N GLY A 152 17.99 -9.36 2.33
CA GLY A 152 16.55 -9.40 2.46
C GLY A 152 15.86 -8.62 1.35
N ASP A 153 14.64 -9.04 1.01
CA ASP A 153 13.83 -8.46 -0.05
C ASP A 153 12.76 -7.53 0.52
N MET A 154 12.42 -6.46 -0.22
CA MET A 154 11.32 -5.58 0.15
C MET A 154 10.49 -5.20 -1.06
N ILE A 155 9.17 -5.29 -0.93
CA ILE A 155 8.19 -4.78 -1.90
C ILE A 155 7.42 -3.64 -1.27
N ILE A 156 7.38 -2.54 -1.98
CA ILE A 156 6.55 -1.37 -1.66
C ILE A 156 5.67 -1.07 -2.87
N THR A 157 4.39 -0.83 -2.63
CA THR A 157 3.51 -0.18 -3.59
C THR A 157 2.79 0.97 -2.93
N ASP A 158 2.53 2.06 -3.64
CA ASP A 158 1.71 3.14 -3.10
C ASP A 158 1.16 4.07 -4.19
N PHE A 159 0.20 4.90 -3.78
CA PHE A 159 -0.28 6.02 -4.58
C PHE A 159 0.87 6.85 -5.09
N HIS A 160 0.81 7.21 -6.37
CA HIS A 160 1.83 8.10 -6.90
C HIS A 160 1.68 9.51 -6.30
N PRO A 161 2.75 10.08 -5.70
CA PRO A 161 2.69 11.38 -5.04
C PRO A 161 2.30 12.52 -5.99
N GLY A 162 2.60 12.42 -7.28
CA GLY A 162 2.16 13.38 -8.29
C GLY A 162 0.64 13.48 -8.39
N LEU A 163 -0.09 12.36 -8.29
CA LEU A 163 -1.55 12.37 -8.24
C LEU A 163 -2.06 13.04 -6.96
N LEU A 164 -1.47 12.72 -5.81
CA LEU A 164 -1.83 13.33 -4.53
C LEU A 164 -1.58 14.85 -4.53
N ALA A 165 -0.42 15.28 -5.04
CA ALA A 165 -0.07 16.70 -5.17
C ALA A 165 -1.02 17.45 -6.12
N SER A 166 -1.58 16.78 -7.14
CA SER A 166 -2.57 17.34 -8.05
C SER A 166 -4.00 17.36 -7.49
N GLY A 167 -4.17 17.00 -6.21
CA GLY A 167 -5.45 17.01 -5.50
C GLY A 167 -6.21 15.69 -5.53
N GLY A 168 -5.58 14.60 -5.99
CA GLY A 168 -6.09 13.25 -5.81
C GLY A 168 -6.24 12.92 -4.32
N LYS A 169 -7.27 12.16 -3.98
CA LYS A 169 -7.55 11.80 -2.58
C LYS A 169 -7.93 10.33 -2.49
N ARG A 170 -7.45 9.66 -1.44
CA ARG A 170 -7.99 8.36 -1.08
C ARG A 170 -9.30 8.58 -0.33
N SER A 171 -10.41 8.22 -0.95
CA SER A 171 -11.74 8.40 -0.39
C SER A 171 -12.60 7.16 -0.54
N PHE A 172 -13.56 7.01 0.35
CA PHE A 172 -14.55 5.94 0.31
C PHE A 172 -15.91 6.46 0.80
N ARG A 173 -16.95 5.72 0.47
CA ARG A 173 -18.30 6.01 0.90
C ARG A 173 -18.77 4.99 1.93
N HIS A 174 -19.23 5.48 3.06
CA HIS A 174 -19.83 4.65 4.11
C HIS A 174 -21.08 5.36 4.64
N GLU A 175 -22.20 4.65 4.80
CA GLU A 175 -23.50 5.19 5.28
C GLU A 175 -23.90 6.52 4.62
N ASN A 176 -23.82 6.60 3.29
CA ASN A 176 -24.12 7.81 2.51
C ASN A 176 -23.23 9.05 2.78
N LYS A 177 -22.13 8.89 3.51
CA LYS A 177 -21.12 9.94 3.74
C LYS A 177 -19.85 9.62 2.98
N ASN A 178 -19.19 10.65 2.47
CA ASN A 178 -17.87 10.52 1.85
C ASN A 178 -16.80 10.82 2.90
N TYR A 179 -15.86 9.91 3.05
CA TYR A 179 -14.70 10.05 3.92
C TYR A 179 -13.43 10.17 3.08
N VAL A 180 -12.50 10.98 3.54
CA VAL A 180 -11.15 11.10 2.96
C VAL A 180 -10.15 10.63 4.00
N VAL A 181 -9.28 9.74 3.59
CA VAL A 181 -8.16 9.28 4.42
C VAL A 181 -7.05 10.30 4.35
N LYS A 182 -6.51 10.69 5.50
CA LYS A 182 -5.35 11.59 5.55
C LYS A 182 -4.15 10.97 4.85
N ASN A 183 -3.52 11.75 3.96
CA ASN A 183 -2.33 11.34 3.21
C ASN A 183 -1.22 12.37 3.38
N TYR A 184 0.02 11.90 3.17
CA TYR A 184 1.22 12.70 3.06
C TYR A 184 1.81 12.50 1.67
N VAL A 185 2.42 13.56 1.12
CA VAL A 185 3.04 13.50 -0.22
C VAL A 185 4.54 13.29 -0.02
N HIS A 186 5.02 12.12 -0.42
CA HIS A 186 6.44 11.76 -0.41
C HIS A 186 6.89 11.52 -1.85
N PRO A 187 7.62 12.44 -2.49
CA PRO A 187 8.12 12.26 -3.85
C PRO A 187 8.86 10.93 -4.03
N VAL A 188 8.61 10.22 -5.12
CA VAL A 188 9.18 8.87 -5.36
C VAL A 188 10.70 8.90 -5.25
N ASP A 189 11.35 9.94 -5.77
CA ASP A 189 12.81 10.06 -5.71
C ASP A 189 13.31 10.30 -4.28
N GLU A 190 12.57 11.02 -3.44
CA GLU A 190 12.91 11.16 -2.02
C GLU A 190 12.80 9.82 -1.29
N VAL A 191 11.72 9.08 -1.52
CA VAL A 191 11.54 7.72 -0.95
C VAL A 191 12.67 6.79 -1.38
N LYS A 192 13.05 6.81 -2.69
CA LYS A 192 14.17 6.03 -3.21
C LYS A 192 15.49 6.42 -2.53
N ASN A 193 15.77 7.72 -2.39
CA ASN A 193 16.99 8.20 -1.75
C ASN A 193 17.05 7.80 -0.27
N ILE A 194 15.92 7.80 0.44
CA ILE A 194 15.86 7.30 1.81
C ILE A 194 16.20 5.79 1.85
N PHE A 195 15.62 4.97 0.97
CA PHE A 195 15.96 3.55 0.91
C PHE A 195 17.45 3.34 0.61
N ILE A 196 18.02 4.07 -0.35
CA ILE A 196 19.47 4.00 -0.67
C ILE A 196 20.32 4.38 0.55
N LYS A 197 19.95 5.45 1.26
CA LYS A 197 20.63 5.88 2.50
C LYS A 197 20.69 4.78 3.56
N TYR A 198 19.65 3.95 3.65
CA TYR A 198 19.57 2.84 4.59
C TYR A 198 20.02 1.49 4.01
N GLY A 199 20.84 1.51 2.96
CA GLY A 199 21.52 0.33 2.43
C GLY A 199 20.70 -0.52 1.48
N PHE A 200 19.67 0.03 0.83
CA PHE A 200 18.92 -0.70 -0.18
C PHE A 200 19.41 -0.38 -1.59
N LYS A 201 19.44 -1.41 -2.42
CA LYS A 201 19.51 -1.28 -3.87
C LYS A 201 18.10 -1.37 -4.45
N ILE A 202 17.76 -0.44 -5.33
CA ILE A 202 16.51 -0.50 -6.08
C ILE A 202 16.73 -1.48 -7.24
N ILE A 203 15.99 -2.57 -7.24
CA ILE A 203 16.07 -3.61 -8.27
C ILE A 203 15.09 -3.28 -9.40
N LYS A 204 13.88 -2.81 -9.04
CA LYS A 204 12.83 -2.51 -10.01
C LYS A 204 11.95 -1.36 -9.51
N LEU A 205 11.58 -0.47 -10.42
CA LEU A 205 10.52 0.52 -10.27
C LEU A 205 9.47 0.24 -11.33
N GLU A 206 8.23 0.14 -10.95
CA GLU A 206 7.08 0.10 -11.86
C GLU A 206 6.12 1.22 -11.53
N GLU A 207 5.53 1.79 -12.58
CA GLU A 207 4.50 2.82 -12.47
C GLU A 207 3.33 2.46 -13.38
N ARG A 208 2.14 2.90 -13.02
CA ARG A 208 0.96 2.83 -13.88
C ARG A 208 0.37 4.23 -14.02
N PHE A 209 -0.16 4.49 -15.21
CA PHE A 209 -0.58 5.81 -15.64
C PHE A 209 -2.09 5.80 -15.94
N ILE A 210 -2.68 6.98 -15.95
CA ILE A 210 -4.02 7.18 -16.51
C ILE A 210 -3.86 7.21 -18.03
N ASP A 211 -4.06 6.04 -18.65
CA ASP A 211 -3.97 5.83 -20.11
C ASP A 211 -5.16 5.00 -20.62
N GLU A 212 -5.11 4.59 -21.86
CA GLU A 212 -6.22 3.83 -22.49
C GLU A 212 -6.48 2.48 -21.81
N SER A 213 -5.51 1.88 -21.13
CA SER A 213 -5.68 0.61 -20.42
C SER A 213 -6.65 0.69 -19.23
N VAL A 214 -6.77 1.88 -18.64
CA VAL A 214 -7.65 2.14 -17.50
C VAL A 214 -8.92 2.94 -17.87
N ARG A 215 -9.11 3.25 -19.15
CA ARG A 215 -10.22 4.07 -19.65
C ARG A 215 -11.59 3.52 -19.23
N SER A 216 -11.79 2.21 -19.27
CA SER A 216 -13.05 1.56 -18.90
C SER A 216 -13.51 1.85 -17.47
N TYR A 217 -12.59 2.06 -16.53
CA TYR A 217 -12.94 2.46 -15.17
C TYR A 217 -13.64 3.83 -15.12
N TYR A 218 -13.17 4.75 -15.96
CA TYR A 218 -13.73 6.09 -16.05
C TYR A 218 -15.04 6.12 -16.85
N GLU A 219 -15.17 5.30 -17.89
CA GLU A 219 -16.42 5.12 -18.64
C GLU A 219 -17.51 4.54 -17.74
N ASN A 220 -17.23 3.45 -17.04
CA ASN A 220 -18.15 2.82 -16.09
C ASN A 220 -18.52 3.76 -14.94
N GLY A 221 -17.57 4.58 -14.48
CA GLY A 221 -17.78 5.59 -13.44
C GLY A 221 -18.41 6.90 -13.93
N GLN A 222 -18.73 7.03 -15.22
CA GLN A 222 -19.22 8.29 -15.84
C GLN A 222 -18.32 9.50 -15.54
N ALA A 223 -17.00 9.29 -15.59
CA ALA A 223 -15.96 10.25 -15.18
C ALA A 223 -14.94 10.52 -16.30
N MET A 224 -15.39 10.58 -17.56
CA MET A 224 -14.52 10.80 -18.71
C MET A 224 -13.87 12.19 -18.73
N ASP A 225 -14.52 13.18 -18.12
CA ASP A 225 -13.94 14.51 -17.87
C ASP A 225 -12.70 14.42 -16.99
N VAL A 226 -12.73 13.54 -15.99
CA VAL A 226 -11.60 13.27 -15.09
C VAL A 226 -10.50 12.50 -15.84
N PHE A 227 -10.86 11.51 -16.65
CA PHE A 227 -9.91 10.80 -17.51
C PHE A 227 -9.11 11.77 -18.38
N GLN A 228 -9.81 12.65 -19.11
CA GLN A 228 -9.16 13.62 -19.99
C GLN A 228 -8.26 14.60 -19.23
N LYS A 229 -8.71 15.03 -18.05
CA LYS A 229 -7.95 15.98 -17.22
C LYS A 229 -6.62 15.40 -16.72
N TYR A 230 -6.61 14.12 -16.36
CA TYR A 230 -5.46 13.49 -15.72
C TYR A 230 -4.73 12.47 -16.62
N LYS A 231 -5.12 12.38 -17.89
CA LYS A 231 -4.48 11.48 -18.87
C LYS A 231 -2.96 11.73 -18.92
N GLY A 232 -2.20 10.64 -18.84
CA GLY A 232 -0.75 10.66 -18.81
C GLY A 232 -0.14 10.84 -17.42
N MET A 233 -0.94 11.08 -16.37
CA MET A 233 -0.41 11.16 -15.01
C MET A 233 -0.20 9.78 -14.39
N PRO A 234 0.90 9.59 -13.63
CA PRO A 234 1.11 8.37 -12.88
C PRO A 234 0.13 8.30 -11.70
N VAL A 235 -0.44 7.12 -11.46
CA VAL A 235 -1.47 6.85 -10.44
C VAL A 235 -0.90 6.11 -9.25
N ILE A 236 -0.05 5.14 -9.51
CA ILE A 236 0.53 4.23 -8.54
C ILE A 236 1.95 3.88 -8.94
N TYR A 237 2.81 3.65 -7.98
CA TYR A 237 4.15 3.12 -8.19
C TYR A 237 4.40 1.90 -7.33
N GLY A 238 5.40 1.10 -7.71
CA GLY A 238 5.89 -0.01 -6.91
C GLY A 238 7.40 -0.14 -7.02
N LEU A 239 8.01 -0.52 -5.91
CA LEU A 239 9.45 -0.73 -5.77
C LEU A 239 9.72 -2.17 -5.33
N TYR A 240 10.63 -2.84 -6.01
CA TYR A 240 11.34 -3.98 -5.48
C TYR A 240 12.75 -3.56 -5.08
N LEU A 241 13.09 -3.80 -3.81
CA LEU A 241 14.33 -3.38 -3.20
C LEU A 241 15.03 -4.60 -2.60
N LYS A 242 16.36 -4.57 -2.62
CA LYS A 242 17.23 -5.56 -1.98
C LYS A 242 18.11 -4.86 -0.97
N LYS A 243 18.12 -5.33 0.28
CA LYS A 243 19.04 -4.80 1.27
C LYS A 243 20.45 -5.31 0.98
N GLN A 244 21.41 -4.39 0.89
CA GLN A 244 22.80 -4.74 0.62
C GLN A 244 23.49 -5.23 1.89
N ASP A 245 24.49 -6.07 1.71
CA ASP A 245 25.40 -6.43 2.79
C ASP A 245 26.26 -5.21 3.13
N GLY A 246 26.29 -4.82 4.39
CA GLY A 246 27.03 -3.63 4.88
C GLY A 246 28.55 -3.80 4.92
N SER A 247 29.13 -4.60 4.02
CA SER A 247 30.57 -4.80 3.88
C SER A 247 31.11 -3.92 2.74
N GLU A 248 31.21 -2.61 3.01
CA GLU A 248 32.21 -1.70 2.41
C GLU A 248 32.76 -0.78 3.48
#